data_5b9843a9e715a18d7eb147fb19ce2bd5
#
_entry.id   5b9843a9e715a18d7eb147fb19ce2bd5
#
_cell.length_a   1.000
_cell.length_b   1.000
_cell.length_c   1.000
_cell.angle_alpha   90.00
_cell.angle_beta   90.00
_cell.angle_gamma   90.00
#
_symmetry.space_group_name_H-M   'P 1'
#
loop_
_entity.id
_entity.type
_entity.pdbx_description
1 polymer ?
#
loop_
_entity_poly.entity_id
_entity_poly.type
_entity_poly.pdbx_seq_one_letter_code
_entity_poly.pdbx_strand_id
1 'polypeptide(L)'
;YISLVRQKTIAQRPEDSESAGFLLWLLHCCFAIGSQCSDPRNAHPDYRKVDINPSHVKKLEAFQQKIEDKVKLPKKFVVSASNELAAHVDVMTTLARRLERSIVRLTEVEPMFDCATMLVFVNRLSDTLYMLARKFDGGKRETVDYSIIER
;
A
#
# COMPACT_ATOMS: atom_id res chain seq x y z
N TYR A 1 -9.33 4.79 4.36
CA TYR A 1 -9.06 3.39 4.73
C TYR A 1 -7.79 3.25 5.58
N ILE A 2 -6.66 3.84 5.20
CA ILE A 2 -5.39 3.77 5.95
C ILE A 2 -5.60 4.18 7.42
N SER A 3 -6.34 5.26 7.67
CA SER A 3 -6.64 5.72 9.03
C SER A 3 -7.41 4.66 9.84
N LEU A 4 -8.40 4.01 9.23
CA LEU A 4 -9.17 2.93 9.86
C LEU A 4 -8.24 1.75 10.22
N VAL A 5 -7.42 1.30 9.27
CA VAL A 5 -6.48 0.19 9.50
C VAL A 5 -5.48 0.55 10.60
N ARG A 6 -4.97 1.78 10.60
CA ARG A 6 -4.07 2.25 11.66
C ARG A 6 -4.72 2.20 13.03
N GLN A 7 -5.96 2.68 13.18
CA GLN A 7 -6.67 2.64 14.46
C GLN A 7 -6.93 1.20 14.93
N LYS A 8 -7.32 0.32 14.01
CA LYS A 8 -7.46 -1.11 14.32
C LYS A 8 -6.13 -1.77 14.71
N THR A 9 -5.02 -1.39 14.05
CA THR A 9 -3.68 -1.89 14.40
C THR A 9 -3.31 -1.47 15.81
N ILE A 10 -3.51 -0.21 16.18
CA ILE A 10 -3.22 0.29 17.53
C ILE A 10 -4.08 -0.44 18.58
N ALA A 11 -5.36 -0.68 18.30
CA ALA A 11 -6.28 -1.31 19.23
C ALA A 11 -6.06 -2.82 19.39
N GLN A 12 -5.77 -3.53 18.28
CA GLN A 12 -5.70 -5.00 18.27
C GLN A 12 -4.27 -5.55 18.38
N ARG A 13 -3.26 -4.70 18.14
CA ARG A 13 -1.84 -5.06 18.13
C ARG A 13 -1.00 -3.90 18.70
N PRO A 14 -1.21 -3.53 19.96
CA PRO A 14 -0.52 -2.38 20.58
C PRO A 14 1.00 -2.54 20.59
N GLU A 15 1.50 -3.77 20.55
CA GLU A 15 2.93 -4.11 20.46
C GLU A 15 3.53 -3.81 19.07
N ASP A 16 2.71 -3.73 18.01
CA ASP A 16 3.17 -3.50 16.64
C ASP A 16 3.18 -2.00 16.29
N SER A 17 3.95 -1.25 17.07
CA SER A 17 4.13 0.20 16.86
C SER A 17 4.78 0.52 15.50
N GLU A 18 5.57 -0.42 14.96
CA GLU A 18 6.22 -0.26 13.65
C GLU A 18 5.19 -0.19 12.52
N SER A 19 4.21 -1.12 12.48
CA SER A 19 3.14 -1.08 11.49
C SER A 19 2.23 0.14 11.67
N ALA A 20 1.90 0.52 12.90
CA ALA A 20 1.12 1.72 13.17
C ALA A 20 1.85 3.00 12.73
N GLY A 21 3.17 3.07 12.93
CA GLY A 21 4.03 4.17 12.47
C GLY A 21 4.16 4.21 10.95
N PHE A 22 4.31 3.05 10.30
CA PHE A 22 4.29 2.95 8.84
C PHE A 22 2.98 3.47 8.24
N LEU A 23 1.84 3.06 8.79
CA LEU A 23 0.53 3.52 8.32
C LEU A 23 0.32 5.04 8.51
N LEU A 24 0.84 5.61 9.60
CA LEU A 24 0.85 7.07 9.77
C LEU A 24 1.69 7.76 8.70
N TRP A 25 2.90 7.27 8.47
CA TRP A 25 3.77 7.79 7.42
C TRP A 25 3.12 7.68 6.04
N LEU A 26 2.45 6.56 5.74
CA LEU A 26 1.73 6.36 4.47
C LEU A 26 0.58 7.37 4.29
N LEU A 27 -0.14 7.72 5.38
CA LEU A 27 -1.14 8.79 5.32
C LEU A 27 -0.53 10.12 4.83
N HIS A 28 0.66 10.49 5.32
CA HIS A 28 1.34 11.69 4.87
C HIS A 28 1.79 11.58 3.40
N CYS A 29 2.25 10.41 2.97
CA CYS A 29 2.55 10.17 1.56
C CYS A 29 1.32 10.35 0.65
N CYS A 30 0.12 9.98 1.12
CA CYS A 30 -1.12 10.21 0.36
C CYS A 30 -1.41 11.69 0.14
N PHE A 31 -1.10 12.56 1.09
CA PHE A 31 -1.21 14.02 0.88
C PHE A 31 -0.22 14.51 -0.18
N ALA A 32 1.03 14.02 -0.16
CA ALA A 32 2.02 14.36 -1.18
C ALA A 32 1.57 13.90 -2.58
N ILE A 33 1.07 12.65 -2.71
CA ILE A 33 0.53 12.12 -3.97
C ILE A 33 -0.66 12.97 -4.43
N GLY A 34 -1.60 13.28 -3.53
CA GLY A 34 -2.76 14.10 -3.85
C GLY A 34 -2.37 15.49 -4.34
N SER A 35 -1.40 16.12 -3.69
CA SER A 35 -0.86 17.42 -4.08
C SER A 35 -0.23 17.40 -5.48
N GLN A 36 0.58 16.37 -5.78
CA GLN A 36 1.19 16.22 -7.10
C GLN A 36 0.13 15.97 -8.20
N CYS A 37 -0.87 15.12 -7.93
CA CYS A 37 -1.93 14.80 -8.89
C CYS A 37 -2.90 15.97 -9.11
N SER A 38 -3.11 16.85 -8.12
CA SER A 38 -4.00 18.02 -8.23
C SER A 38 -3.38 19.18 -9.00
N ASP A 39 -2.04 19.22 -9.06
CA ASP A 39 -1.28 20.20 -9.84
C ASP A 39 -0.19 19.52 -10.68
N PRO A 40 -0.59 18.76 -11.71
CA PRO A 40 0.35 17.94 -12.50
C PRO A 40 1.36 18.79 -13.29
N ARG A 41 1.03 20.05 -13.57
CA ARG A 41 1.91 21.02 -14.28
C ARG A 41 2.77 21.84 -13.33
N ASN A 42 2.64 21.62 -12.02
CA ASN A 42 3.32 22.43 -10.99
C ASN A 42 3.11 23.96 -11.17
N ALA A 43 1.87 24.33 -11.49
CA ALA A 43 1.50 25.74 -11.68
C ALA A 43 1.47 26.52 -10.37
N HIS A 44 1.31 25.82 -9.25
CA HIS A 44 1.23 26.39 -7.90
C HIS A 44 2.24 25.72 -6.93
N PRO A 45 3.56 25.93 -7.14
CA PRO A 45 4.59 25.23 -6.37
C PRO A 45 4.52 25.50 -4.85
N ASP A 46 3.96 26.64 -4.46
CA ASP A 46 3.80 27.01 -3.04
C ASP A 46 2.87 26.05 -2.27
N TYR A 47 1.94 25.39 -2.94
CA TYR A 47 1.04 24.38 -2.35
C TYR A 47 1.62 22.97 -2.36
N ARG A 48 2.69 22.74 -3.13
CA ARG A 48 3.32 21.45 -3.33
C ARG A 48 4.60 21.35 -2.50
N LYS A 49 4.43 21.07 -1.21
CA LYS A 49 5.53 21.13 -0.22
C LYS A 49 6.52 19.99 -0.32
N VAL A 50 6.07 18.79 -0.69
CA VAL A 50 6.90 17.58 -0.78
C VAL A 50 6.39 16.71 -1.91
N ASP A 51 7.30 16.28 -2.77
CA ASP A 51 7.03 15.28 -3.79
C ASP A 51 7.47 13.89 -3.35
N ILE A 52 6.79 12.87 -3.87
CA ILE A 52 7.26 11.50 -3.75
C ILE A 52 8.59 11.37 -4.51
N ASN A 53 9.62 10.93 -3.82
CA ASN A 53 10.99 10.85 -4.32
C ASN A 53 11.61 9.47 -4.00
N PRO A 54 12.81 9.16 -4.50
CA PRO A 54 13.45 7.86 -4.31
C PRO A 54 13.66 7.44 -2.84
N SER A 55 13.78 8.40 -1.91
CA SER A 55 13.92 8.06 -0.48
C SER A 55 12.64 7.47 0.10
N HIS A 56 11.46 7.89 -0.40
CA HIS A 56 10.18 7.30 -0.02
C HIS A 56 10.06 5.86 -0.53
N VAL A 57 10.52 5.59 -1.75
CA VAL A 57 10.55 4.23 -2.31
C VAL A 57 11.47 3.33 -1.46
N LYS A 58 12.69 3.77 -1.15
CA LYS A 58 13.63 3.02 -0.31
C LYS A 58 13.05 2.71 1.07
N LYS A 59 12.36 3.68 1.69
CA LYS A 59 11.71 3.48 3.00
C LYS A 59 10.60 2.43 2.94
N LEU A 60 9.81 2.45 1.86
CA LEU A 60 8.74 1.48 1.60
C LEU A 60 9.34 0.07 1.44
N GLU A 61 10.35 -0.08 0.59
CA GLU A 61 11.05 -1.35 0.35
C GLU A 61 11.73 -1.89 1.61
N ALA A 62 12.36 -1.03 2.41
CA ALA A 62 12.95 -1.43 3.68
C ALA A 62 11.90 -1.95 4.69
N PHE A 63 10.71 -1.36 4.72
CA PHE A 63 9.61 -1.86 5.55
C PHE A 63 9.10 -3.20 5.03
N GLN A 64 8.92 -3.34 3.72
CA GLN A 64 8.53 -4.61 3.09
C GLN A 64 9.52 -5.72 3.41
N GLN A 65 10.82 -5.49 3.25
CA GLN A 65 11.86 -6.47 3.51
C GLN A 65 11.81 -7.00 4.95
N LYS A 66 11.59 -6.14 5.93
CA LYS A 66 11.45 -6.55 7.33
C LYS A 66 10.25 -7.50 7.55
N ILE A 67 9.21 -7.37 6.75
CA ILE A 67 8.07 -8.29 6.79
C ILE A 67 8.44 -9.61 6.11
N GLU A 68 9.06 -9.56 4.94
CA GLU A 68 9.46 -10.73 4.16
C GLU A 68 10.45 -11.63 4.91
N ASP A 69 11.34 -11.05 5.70
CA ASP A 69 12.27 -11.78 6.55
C ASP A 69 11.56 -12.68 7.59
N LYS A 70 10.33 -12.30 7.98
CA LYS A 70 9.55 -12.97 9.02
C LYS A 70 8.37 -13.78 8.49
N VAL A 71 7.84 -13.39 7.33
CA VAL A 71 6.60 -13.95 6.77
C VAL A 71 6.94 -14.79 5.55
N LYS A 72 6.82 -16.13 5.68
CA LYS A 72 7.01 -17.05 4.56
C LYS A 72 5.67 -17.29 3.86
N LEU A 73 5.63 -17.03 2.56
CA LEU A 73 4.46 -17.31 1.74
C LEU A 73 4.50 -18.77 1.21
N PRO A 74 3.33 -19.44 1.11
CA PRO A 74 3.24 -20.73 0.43
C PRO A 74 3.46 -20.54 -1.08
N LYS A 75 3.87 -21.62 -1.77
CA LYS A 75 3.99 -21.65 -3.24
C LYS A 75 2.63 -21.78 -3.97
N LYS A 76 1.54 -21.42 -3.32
CA LYS A 76 0.17 -21.49 -3.84
C LYS A 76 -0.49 -20.14 -3.66
N PHE A 77 -1.51 -19.85 -4.45
CA PHE A 77 -2.35 -18.68 -4.23
C PHE A 77 -3.02 -18.74 -2.86
N VAL A 78 -2.95 -17.63 -2.15
CA VAL A 78 -3.55 -17.47 -0.82
C VAL A 78 -4.92 -16.83 -1.00
N VAL A 79 -5.92 -17.39 -0.33
CA VAL A 79 -7.22 -16.73 -0.19
C VAL A 79 -7.04 -15.52 0.73
N SER A 80 -7.58 -14.39 0.32
CA SER A 80 -7.47 -13.16 1.10
C SER A 80 -8.11 -13.31 2.48
N ALA A 81 -7.40 -12.79 3.47
CA ALA A 81 -7.84 -12.51 4.81
C ALA A 81 -8.31 -13.68 5.67
N SER A 82 -7.48 -14.05 6.64
CA SER A 82 -7.84 -14.94 7.74
C SER A 82 -8.48 -14.22 8.94
N ASN A 83 -8.47 -12.89 8.96
CA ASN A 83 -9.06 -12.06 10.00
C ASN A 83 -9.42 -10.66 9.48
N GLU A 84 -10.21 -9.92 10.26
CA GLU A 84 -10.74 -8.62 9.87
C GLU A 84 -9.65 -7.58 9.55
N LEU A 85 -8.59 -7.52 10.36
CA LEU A 85 -7.51 -6.56 10.15
C LEU A 85 -6.76 -6.83 8.84
N ALA A 86 -6.44 -8.09 8.55
CA ALA A 86 -5.83 -8.50 7.29
C ALA A 86 -6.76 -8.21 6.09
N ALA A 87 -8.08 -8.45 6.23
CA ALA A 87 -9.07 -8.14 5.19
C ALA A 87 -9.07 -6.65 4.82
N HIS A 88 -9.03 -5.78 5.82
CA HIS A 88 -8.95 -4.34 5.56
C HIS A 88 -7.65 -3.96 4.82
N VAL A 89 -6.52 -4.61 5.11
CA VAL A 89 -5.27 -4.34 4.38
C VAL A 89 -5.33 -4.89 2.95
N ASP A 90 -5.97 -6.04 2.72
CA ASP A 90 -6.20 -6.57 1.37
C ASP A 90 -7.07 -5.59 0.53
N VAL A 91 -8.07 -4.95 1.14
CA VAL A 91 -8.82 -3.86 0.48
C VAL A 91 -7.90 -2.69 0.15
N MET A 92 -6.99 -2.28 1.06
CA MET A 92 -6.02 -1.23 0.77
C MET A 92 -5.11 -1.59 -0.40
N THR A 93 -4.70 -2.87 -0.53
CA THR A 93 -3.91 -3.36 -1.67
C THR A 93 -4.65 -3.12 -3.00
N THR A 94 -5.95 -3.41 -3.04
CA THR A 94 -6.75 -3.18 -4.26
C THR A 94 -6.93 -1.69 -4.56
N LEU A 95 -7.06 -0.86 -3.53
CA LEU A 95 -7.14 0.59 -3.68
C LEU A 95 -5.81 1.19 -4.18
N ALA A 96 -4.65 0.68 -3.72
CA ALA A 96 -3.34 1.10 -4.22
C ALA A 96 -3.20 0.79 -5.72
N ARG A 97 -3.59 -0.41 -6.16
CA ARG A 97 -3.60 -0.77 -7.59
C ARG A 97 -4.57 0.09 -8.42
N ARG A 98 -5.71 0.47 -7.82
CA ARG A 98 -6.64 1.40 -8.47
C ARG A 98 -6.04 2.80 -8.59
N LEU A 99 -5.36 3.29 -7.56
CA LEU A 99 -4.64 4.56 -7.57
C LEU A 99 -3.58 4.58 -8.68
N GLU A 100 -2.76 3.53 -8.78
CA GLU A 100 -1.76 3.38 -9.84
C GLU A 100 -2.38 3.56 -11.23
N ARG A 101 -3.45 2.82 -11.52
CA ARG A 101 -4.15 2.96 -12.82
C ARG A 101 -4.74 4.36 -13.05
N SER A 102 -5.16 5.05 -11.99
CA SER A 102 -5.68 6.42 -12.09
C SER A 102 -4.57 7.42 -12.39
N ILE A 103 -3.38 7.24 -11.81
CA ILE A 103 -2.19 8.07 -12.11
C ILE A 103 -1.76 7.83 -13.57
N VAL A 104 -1.72 6.58 -14.03
CA VAL A 104 -1.41 6.27 -15.45
C VAL A 104 -2.39 6.98 -16.38
N ARG A 105 -3.71 6.95 -16.10
CA ARG A 105 -4.70 7.68 -16.90
C ARG A 105 -4.49 9.20 -16.86
N LEU A 106 -4.03 9.74 -15.74
CA LEU A 106 -3.72 11.16 -15.64
C LEU A 106 -2.60 11.56 -16.62
N THR A 107 -1.60 10.70 -16.83
CA THR A 107 -0.52 10.99 -17.80
C THR A 107 -1.01 11.03 -19.26
N GLU A 108 -2.13 10.39 -19.58
CA GLU A 108 -2.73 10.44 -20.92
C GLU A 108 -3.32 11.83 -21.24
N VAL A 109 -3.84 12.53 -20.22
CA VAL A 109 -4.43 13.87 -20.36
C VAL A 109 -3.47 14.99 -19.97
N GLU A 110 -2.44 14.67 -19.18
CA GLU A 110 -1.38 15.57 -18.75
C GLU A 110 0.01 14.99 -19.10
N PRO A 111 0.42 14.98 -20.37
CA PRO A 111 1.65 14.31 -20.80
C PRO A 111 2.94 14.87 -20.20
N MET A 112 2.91 16.10 -19.68
CA MET A 112 4.04 16.74 -18.99
C MET A 112 4.10 16.44 -17.50
N PHE A 113 3.18 15.61 -16.98
CA PHE A 113 3.18 15.24 -15.58
C PHE A 113 4.34 14.30 -15.27
N ASP A 114 5.34 14.83 -14.57
CA ASP A 114 6.44 14.01 -14.06
C ASP A 114 5.99 13.23 -12.82
N CYS A 115 5.62 11.98 -13.03
CA CYS A 115 5.15 11.07 -12.00
C CYS A 115 5.91 9.72 -11.96
N ALA A 116 7.05 9.62 -12.64
CA ALA A 116 7.77 8.35 -12.78
C ALA A 116 8.09 7.73 -11.40
N THR A 117 8.67 8.50 -10.48
CA THR A 117 8.98 8.02 -9.12
C THR A 117 7.72 7.70 -8.32
N MET A 118 6.66 8.49 -8.48
CA MET A 118 5.37 8.24 -7.82
C MET A 118 4.74 6.93 -8.30
N LEU A 119 4.79 6.63 -9.58
CA LEU A 119 4.30 5.35 -10.13
C LEU A 119 5.08 4.16 -9.55
N VAL A 120 6.41 4.26 -9.47
CA VAL A 120 7.23 3.24 -8.81
C VAL A 120 6.81 3.07 -7.35
N PHE A 121 6.62 4.17 -6.63
CA PHE A 121 6.18 4.13 -5.24
C PHE A 121 4.82 3.44 -5.07
N VAL A 122 3.81 3.81 -5.86
CA VAL A 122 2.45 3.25 -5.73
C VAL A 122 2.41 1.78 -6.16
N ASN A 123 3.18 1.39 -7.17
CA ASN A 123 3.35 -0.01 -7.55
C ASN A 123 3.93 -0.83 -6.39
N ARG A 124 5.07 -0.41 -5.82
CA ARG A 124 5.68 -1.06 -4.65
C ARG A 124 4.77 -1.04 -3.42
N LEU A 125 3.96 0.01 -3.26
CA LEU A 125 3.00 0.11 -2.17
C LEU A 125 1.99 -1.04 -2.19
N SER A 126 1.49 -1.44 -3.36
CA SER A 126 0.55 -2.56 -3.47
C SER A 126 1.18 -3.87 -2.98
N ASP A 127 2.44 -4.12 -3.29
CA ASP A 127 3.17 -5.32 -2.85
C ASP A 127 3.44 -5.27 -1.33
N THR A 128 3.85 -4.11 -0.82
CA THR A 128 4.07 -3.89 0.61
C THR A 128 2.79 -4.10 1.43
N LEU A 129 1.66 -3.59 0.95
CA LEU A 129 0.37 -3.77 1.61
C LEU A 129 -0.06 -5.24 1.59
N TYR A 130 0.17 -5.95 0.48
CA TYR A 130 -0.06 -7.39 0.43
C TYR A 130 0.75 -8.12 1.50
N MET A 131 2.04 -7.81 1.64
CA MET A 131 2.90 -8.41 2.67
C MET A 131 2.45 -8.02 4.09
N LEU A 132 1.99 -6.79 4.30
CA LEU A 132 1.43 -6.35 5.58
C LEU A 132 0.16 -7.12 5.94
N ALA A 133 -0.73 -7.38 4.99
CA ALA A 133 -1.88 -8.25 5.19
C ALA A 133 -1.44 -9.66 5.62
N ARG A 134 -0.45 -10.22 4.96
CA ARG A 134 0.12 -11.55 5.29
C ARG A 134 0.80 -11.57 6.68
N LYS A 135 1.40 -10.46 7.11
CA LYS A 135 1.89 -10.30 8.48
C LYS A 135 0.73 -10.35 9.47
N PHE A 136 -0.36 -9.66 9.18
CA PHE A 136 -1.54 -9.63 10.06
C PHE A 136 -2.32 -10.94 10.10
N ASP A 137 -2.23 -11.78 9.08
CA ASP A 137 -2.77 -13.15 9.09
C ASP A 137 -2.17 -14.03 10.21
N GLY A 138 -0.96 -13.71 10.68
CA GLY A 138 -0.31 -14.45 11.75
C GLY A 138 -0.02 -15.93 11.40
N GLY A 139 0.17 -16.24 10.13
CA GLY A 139 0.42 -17.59 9.63
C GLY A 139 -0.84 -18.44 9.37
N LYS A 140 -2.01 -17.98 9.76
CA LYS A 140 -3.30 -18.63 9.46
C LYS A 140 -3.75 -18.22 8.06
N ARG A 141 -3.47 -19.06 7.07
CA ARG A 141 -3.78 -18.79 5.66
C ARG A 141 -4.44 -19.97 5.01
N GLU A 142 -5.49 -19.71 4.28
CA GLU A 142 -6.10 -20.68 3.37
C GLU A 142 -5.48 -20.53 1.99
N THR A 143 -5.26 -21.63 1.30
CA THR A 143 -4.85 -21.62 -0.11
C THR A 143 -6.06 -21.86 -0.99
N VAL A 144 -6.02 -21.31 -2.22
CA VAL A 144 -7.12 -21.51 -3.18
C VAL A 144 -7.32 -23.02 -3.41
N ASP A 145 -8.55 -23.46 -3.18
CA ASP A 145 -9.05 -24.81 -3.46
C ASP A 145 -10.11 -24.71 -4.57
N TYR A 146 -9.73 -25.12 -5.76
CA TYR A 146 -10.64 -25.08 -6.92
C TYR A 146 -11.78 -26.07 -6.82
N SER A 147 -11.68 -27.12 -5.99
CA SER A 147 -12.78 -28.07 -5.80
C SER A 147 -14.03 -27.45 -5.17
N ILE A 148 -13.87 -26.32 -4.50
CA ILE A 148 -14.99 -25.54 -3.93
C ILE A 148 -15.87 -24.93 -5.04
N ILE A 149 -15.28 -24.62 -6.19
CA ILE A 149 -15.98 -24.02 -7.32
C ILE A 149 -16.73 -25.06 -8.15
N GLU A 150 -16.31 -26.31 -8.09
CA GLU A 150 -16.86 -27.41 -8.88
C GLU A 150 -18.05 -28.11 -8.19
N ARG A 151 -18.41 -27.71 -6.99
CA ARG A 151 -19.56 -28.21 -6.23
C ARG A 151 -20.81 -27.39 -6.50
#